data_157885193ac9935fda59419459cdd3bf
#
_entry.id   157885193ac9935fda59419459cdd3bf
#
_cell.length_a   1.000
_cell.length_b   1.000
_cell.length_c   1.000
_cell.angle_alpha   90.00
_cell.angle_beta   90.00
_cell.angle_gamma   90.00
#
_symmetry.space_group_name_H-M   'P 1'
#
loop_
_entity.id
_entity.type
_entity.pdbx_description
1 polymer ?
#
loop_
_entity_poly.entity_id
_entity_poly.type
_entity_poly.pdbx_seq_one_letter_code
_entity_poly.pdbx_strand_id
1 'polypeptide(L)'
;MSVPTSPPRRFRYRRPLRAIAAALVVGASCLAIVASGVPGDATAKPPGGNQGSGLPKDVSEMKQTFKKYLGAVQGMADLFAASDTFTLDEAHSVGAFDLVTGFMHSGLRANMGSSGAGRGRPRFAGFDDPDTRIGVDNPDTQYMGAIVNNADCTDSWRVWGNRGNTVDFILTTFDTSAGTGGGPTLEDEDMVNLNGDPLQLNEDFEVYAACQEILDQHPEWLNTLTLPVSERLQIARRHTHCDWSVERPEAIHIERLGTEGVPSPPLSAEVMKTQIEAAIAVLETQGPFWPAFVDSIKGALPVNTATPWQPTGGLGITTQYNMFMWFDTGDDPEAAVILRLPDTDIAAYMGLELSNFWGSSADWANRHVSLNWGLQGSCQAEQSAATFHPAQQLISANGGPLCGQQDAYFIVISAADPGVQNWIETAELSEGLLAGRLQSVSAPIQDVVGLGSCNLPVAIPVPGPGAFPFPTDLATRVQIVLGQLGATASPATPQDRADTIQVRQDFVREKYIFW
;
A
#
# COMPACT_ATOMS: atom_id res chain seq x y z
N MET A 1 -3.62 52.80 37.68
CA MET A 1 -2.82 52.41 36.52
C MET A 1 -3.55 51.26 35.84
N SER A 2 -4.23 51.57 34.76
CA SER A 2 -5.04 50.62 33.98
C SER A 2 -4.22 50.07 32.82
N VAL A 3 -4.11 48.76 32.75
CA VAL A 3 -3.47 48.04 31.65
C VAL A 3 -4.50 47.83 30.52
N PRO A 4 -4.19 48.15 29.28
CA PRO A 4 -5.11 47.92 28.17
C PRO A 4 -5.04 46.45 27.71
N THR A 5 -6.17 45.78 27.73
CA THR A 5 -6.36 44.43 27.15
C THR A 5 -6.63 44.55 25.67
N SER A 6 -5.75 44.01 24.85
CA SER A 6 -5.95 43.88 23.39
C SER A 6 -6.89 42.71 23.11
N PRO A 7 -7.81 42.82 22.13
CA PRO A 7 -8.70 41.73 21.77
C PRO A 7 -7.98 40.65 20.95
N PRO A 8 -8.38 39.36 21.05
CA PRO A 8 -7.77 38.28 20.31
C PRO A 8 -8.05 38.39 18.82
N ARG A 9 -7.02 38.27 18.02
CA ARG A 9 -7.12 38.20 16.55
C ARG A 9 -7.82 36.90 16.15
N ARG A 10 -9.01 37.01 15.58
CA ARG A 10 -9.71 35.91 14.92
C ARG A 10 -9.01 35.60 13.61
N PHE A 11 -8.27 34.52 13.55
CA PHE A 11 -7.82 33.92 12.30
C PHE A 11 -9.02 33.27 11.58
N ARG A 12 -9.46 33.88 10.48
CA ARG A 12 -10.41 33.24 9.57
C ARG A 12 -9.68 32.30 8.63
N TYR A 13 -9.59 31.03 8.99
CA TYR A 13 -9.23 29.98 8.04
C TYR A 13 -10.49 29.57 7.25
N ARG A 14 -10.70 30.19 6.10
CA ARG A 14 -11.54 29.64 5.05
C ARG A 14 -10.62 29.24 3.89
N ARG A 15 -10.10 28.03 3.89
CA ARG A 15 -9.59 27.39 2.68
C ARG A 15 -10.56 26.27 2.29
N PRO A 16 -10.88 26.12 0.99
CA PRO A 16 -11.96 25.25 0.56
C PRO A 16 -11.54 23.77 0.61
N LEU A 17 -12.36 22.94 1.22
CA LEU A 17 -12.30 21.46 1.25
C LEU A 17 -12.07 20.81 -0.14
N ARG A 18 -12.23 21.54 -1.23
CA ARG A 18 -12.02 21.05 -2.60
C ARG A 18 -10.55 20.75 -2.95
N ALA A 19 -9.58 21.35 -2.25
CA ALA A 19 -8.16 21.07 -2.50
C ALA A 19 -7.70 19.74 -1.87
N ILE A 20 -8.36 19.29 -0.80
CA ILE A 20 -8.04 18.03 -0.10
C ILE A 20 -8.44 16.82 -0.96
N ALA A 21 -9.58 16.89 -1.65
CA ALA A 21 -10.03 15.79 -2.51
C ALA A 21 -9.09 15.54 -3.71
N ALA A 22 -8.46 16.60 -4.25
CA ALA A 22 -7.55 16.47 -5.39
C ALA A 22 -6.20 15.85 -5.00
N ALA A 23 -5.68 16.14 -3.81
CA ALA A 23 -4.42 15.57 -3.31
C ALA A 23 -4.58 14.08 -2.92
N LEU A 24 -5.74 13.69 -2.39
CA LEU A 24 -6.02 12.30 -1.98
C LEU A 24 -6.29 11.36 -3.17
N VAL A 25 -6.81 11.88 -4.28
CA VAL A 25 -7.02 11.10 -5.51
C VAL A 25 -5.69 10.71 -6.18
N VAL A 26 -4.64 11.51 -6.02
CA VAL A 26 -3.32 11.24 -6.62
C VAL A 26 -2.55 10.17 -5.83
N GLY A 27 -2.78 10.05 -4.52
CA GLY A 27 -2.00 9.15 -3.65
C GLY A 27 -2.24 7.66 -3.86
N ALA A 28 -3.44 7.27 -4.26
CA ALA A 28 -3.74 5.86 -4.54
C ALA A 28 -3.16 5.37 -5.88
N SER A 29 -2.73 6.28 -6.74
CA SER A 29 -2.18 5.97 -8.08
C SER A 29 -0.72 5.48 -8.06
N CYS A 30 -0.09 5.40 -6.93
CA CYS A 30 1.37 5.34 -6.83
C CYS A 30 1.98 3.96 -6.77
N LEU A 31 1.20 2.91 -6.84
CA LEU A 31 1.71 1.54 -7.06
C LEU A 31 2.08 1.28 -8.54
N ALA A 32 1.78 2.20 -9.44
CA ALA A 32 2.28 2.13 -10.80
C ALA A 32 3.77 2.50 -10.81
N ILE A 33 4.63 1.50 -10.87
CA ILE A 33 6.05 1.69 -11.16
C ILE A 33 6.14 2.32 -12.55
N VAL A 34 6.33 3.63 -12.57
CA VAL A 34 6.47 4.38 -13.82
C VAL A 34 7.71 3.92 -14.55
N ALA A 35 7.54 3.53 -15.78
CA ALA A 35 8.66 3.30 -16.66
C ALA A 35 8.41 4.07 -17.97
N SER A 36 9.30 5.01 -18.26
CA SER A 36 9.31 5.75 -19.52
C SER A 36 9.48 4.80 -20.71
N GLY A 37 8.74 5.06 -21.76
CA GLY A 37 8.69 4.24 -22.96
C GLY A 37 10.07 4.04 -23.60
N VAL A 38 10.31 2.80 -24.01
CA VAL A 38 11.40 2.46 -24.93
C VAL A 38 10.78 1.74 -26.13
N PRO A 39 11.05 2.17 -27.36
CA PRO A 39 10.40 1.63 -28.53
C PRO A 39 10.81 0.17 -28.85
N GLY A 40 9.83 -0.62 -29.22
CA GLY A 40 9.79 -1.56 -30.29
C GLY A 40 10.70 -2.78 -30.36
N ASP A 41 10.07 -3.79 -30.81
CA ASP A 41 10.57 -5.08 -31.28
C ASP A 41 12.00 -5.06 -31.84
N ALA A 42 12.94 -5.55 -31.05
CA ALA A 42 14.25 -5.95 -31.57
C ALA A 42 14.15 -7.41 -32.07
N THR A 43 13.78 -7.62 -33.31
CA THR A 43 14.05 -8.89 -33.98
C THR A 43 15.56 -9.10 -34.01
N ALA A 44 16.04 -10.00 -33.17
CA ALA A 44 17.46 -10.30 -33.03
C ALA A 44 18.04 -10.83 -34.34
N LYS A 45 18.81 -10.02 -35.01
CA LYS A 45 19.64 -10.44 -36.14
C LYS A 45 20.83 -11.25 -35.61
N PRO A 46 21.14 -12.43 -36.14
CA PRO A 46 22.28 -13.21 -35.64
C PRO A 46 23.60 -12.42 -35.81
N PRO A 47 24.51 -12.51 -34.84
CA PRO A 47 25.74 -11.71 -34.85
C PRO A 47 26.69 -12.18 -35.96
N GLY A 48 26.85 -11.33 -36.99
CA GLY A 48 27.93 -11.45 -37.94
C GLY A 48 29.24 -10.99 -37.24
N GLY A 49 30.18 -11.90 -37.10
CA GLY A 49 31.43 -11.65 -36.41
C GLY A 49 32.29 -10.59 -37.12
N ASN A 50 32.65 -9.55 -36.36
CA ASN A 50 33.78 -8.69 -36.65
C ASN A 50 34.59 -8.55 -35.34
N GLN A 51 35.75 -9.23 -35.26
CA GLN A 51 36.68 -9.14 -34.15
C GLN A 51 37.52 -7.83 -34.27
N GLY A 52 36.91 -6.73 -33.87
CA GLY A 52 37.66 -5.54 -33.50
C GLY A 52 38.02 -5.61 -32.02
N SER A 53 39.19 -5.13 -31.61
CA SER A 53 39.75 -5.20 -30.25
C SER A 53 39.03 -4.31 -29.19
N GLY A 54 37.75 -3.99 -29.41
CA GLY A 54 36.87 -3.27 -28.48
C GLY A 54 35.63 -4.10 -28.13
N LEU A 55 34.98 -3.78 -27.03
CA LEU A 55 33.66 -4.35 -26.67
C LEU A 55 32.66 -4.06 -27.81
N PRO A 56 31.74 -4.99 -28.13
CA PRO A 56 30.63 -4.71 -29.02
C PRO A 56 29.91 -3.42 -28.63
N LYS A 57 29.42 -2.66 -29.61
CA LYS A 57 28.76 -1.36 -29.38
C LYS A 57 27.67 -1.47 -28.31
N ASP A 58 26.79 -2.48 -28.43
CA ASP A 58 25.66 -2.68 -27.53
C ASP A 58 26.11 -2.93 -26.09
N VAL A 59 27.21 -3.67 -25.88
CA VAL A 59 27.81 -3.90 -24.56
C VAL A 59 28.39 -2.60 -23.99
N SER A 60 28.97 -1.77 -24.84
CA SER A 60 29.49 -0.45 -24.44
C SER A 60 28.35 0.49 -24.02
N GLU A 61 27.25 0.51 -24.78
CA GLU A 61 26.04 1.28 -24.46
C GLU A 61 25.40 0.80 -23.15
N MET A 62 25.21 -0.51 -22.98
CA MET A 62 24.72 -1.10 -21.73
C MET A 62 25.56 -0.67 -20.51
N LYS A 63 26.88 -0.66 -20.64
CA LYS A 63 27.79 -0.17 -19.58
C LYS A 63 27.56 1.31 -19.25
N GLN A 64 27.29 2.16 -20.26
CA GLN A 64 26.95 3.56 -20.02
C GLN A 64 25.58 3.71 -19.34
N THR A 65 24.59 2.94 -19.76
CA THR A 65 23.26 2.93 -19.13
C THR A 65 23.34 2.50 -17.67
N PHE A 66 24.16 1.48 -17.34
CA PHE A 66 24.38 1.10 -15.95
C PHE A 66 25.00 2.22 -15.10
N LYS A 67 25.94 3.01 -15.68
CA LYS A 67 26.48 4.19 -14.99
C LYS A 67 25.40 5.26 -14.75
N LYS A 68 24.47 5.46 -15.71
CA LYS A 68 23.36 6.38 -15.53
C LYS A 68 22.43 5.90 -14.40
N TYR A 69 22.19 4.58 -14.29
CA TYR A 69 21.42 4.00 -13.19
C TYR A 69 22.02 4.34 -11.82
N LEU A 70 23.33 4.16 -11.66
CA LEU A 70 24.02 4.55 -10.42
C LEU A 70 23.90 6.06 -10.15
N GLY A 71 23.94 6.88 -11.20
CA GLY A 71 23.70 8.32 -11.10
C GLY A 71 22.28 8.68 -10.68
N ALA A 72 21.28 7.94 -11.15
CA ALA A 72 19.88 8.13 -10.74
C ALA A 72 19.65 7.75 -9.27
N VAL A 73 20.25 6.64 -8.81
CA VAL A 73 20.23 6.25 -7.38
C VAL A 73 20.84 7.35 -6.51
N GLN A 74 22.02 7.86 -6.88
CA GLN A 74 22.66 8.95 -6.15
C GLN A 74 21.79 10.21 -6.17
N GLY A 75 21.23 10.57 -7.33
CA GLY A 75 20.36 11.74 -7.48
C GLY A 75 19.11 11.67 -6.60
N MET A 76 18.51 10.49 -6.45
CA MET A 76 17.39 10.28 -5.54
C MET A 76 17.83 10.46 -4.08
N ALA A 77 18.96 9.87 -3.68
CA ALA A 77 19.51 10.02 -2.33
C ALA A 77 19.84 11.49 -1.99
N ASP A 78 20.44 12.22 -2.94
CA ASP A 78 20.77 13.64 -2.77
C ASP A 78 19.50 14.50 -2.63
N LEU A 79 18.44 14.15 -3.35
CA LEU A 79 17.14 14.85 -3.26
C LEU A 79 16.54 14.74 -1.86
N PHE A 80 16.55 13.54 -1.27
CA PHE A 80 16.06 13.35 0.10
C PHE A 80 16.95 14.04 1.13
N ALA A 81 18.27 13.92 0.99
CA ALA A 81 19.23 14.56 1.89
C ALA A 81 19.17 16.09 1.87
N ALA A 82 18.62 16.69 0.81
CA ALA A 82 18.41 18.13 0.70
C ALA A 82 17.11 18.61 1.40
N SER A 83 16.26 17.72 1.87
CA SER A 83 15.01 18.05 2.57
C SER A 83 15.28 18.43 4.03
N ASP A 84 14.57 19.43 4.55
CA ASP A 84 14.59 19.77 5.97
C ASP A 84 14.13 18.60 6.85
N THR A 85 13.21 17.78 6.35
CA THR A 85 12.71 16.56 7.01
C THR A 85 13.82 15.55 7.26
N PHE A 86 14.79 15.41 6.36
CA PHE A 86 15.89 14.46 6.49
C PHE A 86 16.72 14.70 7.76
N THR A 87 16.82 15.93 8.21
CA THR A 87 17.64 16.33 9.37
C THR A 87 16.87 16.44 10.68
N LEU A 88 15.56 16.11 10.67
CA LEU A 88 14.76 16.21 11.90
C LEU A 88 15.22 15.25 12.99
N ASP A 89 15.39 13.98 12.61
CA ASP A 89 15.90 12.94 13.52
C ASP A 89 16.56 11.80 12.72
N GLU A 90 17.12 10.82 13.44
CA GLU A 90 17.77 9.65 12.84
C GLU A 90 16.78 8.75 12.10
N ALA A 91 15.56 8.59 12.62
CA ALA A 91 14.56 7.73 12.01
C ALA A 91 14.13 8.26 10.62
N HIS A 92 13.98 9.58 10.48
CA HIS A 92 13.71 10.21 9.19
C HIS A 92 14.86 10.05 8.19
N SER A 93 16.11 10.22 8.65
CA SER A 93 17.30 10.03 7.79
C SER A 93 17.42 8.59 7.31
N VAL A 94 17.28 7.63 8.22
CA VAL A 94 17.34 6.20 7.91
C VAL A 94 16.18 5.80 6.98
N GLY A 95 14.97 6.24 7.27
CA GLY A 95 13.78 5.98 6.45
C GLY A 95 13.90 6.51 5.02
N ALA A 96 14.58 7.64 4.81
CA ALA A 96 14.85 8.15 3.46
C ALA A 96 15.75 7.20 2.66
N PHE A 97 16.82 6.69 3.26
CA PHE A 97 17.69 5.72 2.60
C PHE A 97 17.04 4.36 2.41
N ASP A 98 16.20 3.93 3.35
CA ASP A 98 15.38 2.72 3.22
C ASP A 98 14.48 2.83 1.99
N LEU A 99 13.77 3.95 1.82
CA LEU A 99 12.95 4.20 0.63
C LEU A 99 13.76 4.22 -0.67
N VAL A 100 14.96 4.83 -0.70
CA VAL A 100 15.84 4.81 -1.87
C VAL A 100 16.23 3.39 -2.23
N THR A 101 16.60 2.56 -1.25
CA THR A 101 16.95 1.16 -1.48
C THR A 101 15.75 0.33 -1.91
N GLY A 102 14.58 0.60 -1.35
CA GLY A 102 13.30 0.00 -1.76
C GLY A 102 13.00 0.26 -3.24
N PHE A 103 13.07 1.51 -3.70
CA PHE A 103 12.86 1.84 -5.11
C PHE A 103 13.94 1.29 -6.04
N MET A 104 15.18 1.26 -5.59
CA MET A 104 16.28 0.62 -6.33
C MET A 104 15.98 -0.87 -6.55
N HIS A 105 15.62 -1.58 -5.51
CA HIS A 105 15.33 -3.01 -5.54
C HIS A 105 14.07 -3.29 -6.35
N SER A 106 12.96 -2.63 -6.03
CA SER A 106 11.68 -2.77 -6.73
C SER A 106 11.81 -2.44 -8.22
N GLY A 107 12.50 -1.34 -8.57
CA GLY A 107 12.72 -0.94 -9.96
C GLY A 107 13.49 -1.98 -10.76
N LEU A 108 14.57 -2.54 -10.22
CA LEU A 108 15.32 -3.62 -10.87
C LEU A 108 14.49 -4.90 -10.96
N ARG A 109 13.84 -5.31 -9.88
CA ARG A 109 13.08 -6.55 -9.80
C ARG A 109 11.90 -6.55 -10.78
N ALA A 110 11.12 -5.47 -10.80
CA ALA A 110 10.01 -5.31 -11.74
C ALA A 110 10.49 -5.32 -13.20
N ASN A 111 11.60 -4.69 -13.50
CA ASN A 111 12.08 -4.53 -14.87
C ASN A 111 12.94 -5.69 -15.37
N MET A 112 13.69 -6.36 -14.52
CA MET A 112 14.55 -7.49 -14.88
C MET A 112 13.92 -8.85 -14.55
N GLY A 113 13.11 -8.92 -13.50
CA GLY A 113 12.47 -10.15 -13.03
C GLY A 113 11.15 -10.44 -13.72
N SER A 114 10.18 -9.54 -13.58
CA SER A 114 8.82 -9.69 -14.10
C SER A 114 8.70 -9.34 -15.57
N SER A 115 9.58 -8.47 -16.08
CA SER A 115 9.54 -8.12 -17.46
C SER A 115 10.13 -9.23 -18.30
N GLY A 116 9.32 -10.18 -18.65
CA GLY A 116 9.50 -10.81 -19.92
C GLY A 116 9.39 -9.82 -21.09
N ALA A 117 9.16 -8.51 -20.82
CA ALA A 117 8.87 -7.50 -21.84
C ALA A 117 9.85 -7.54 -23.01
N GLY A 118 11.15 -7.63 -22.77
CA GLY A 118 12.12 -7.80 -23.83
C GLY A 118 12.29 -9.25 -24.32
N ARG A 119 11.58 -10.23 -23.73
CA ARG A 119 11.68 -11.65 -24.06
C ARG A 119 10.34 -12.29 -24.45
N GLY A 120 9.25 -11.52 -24.48
CA GLY A 120 7.91 -12.03 -24.77
C GLY A 120 7.41 -13.10 -23.80
N ARG A 121 7.99 -13.17 -22.59
CA ARG A 121 7.70 -14.17 -21.55
C ARG A 121 7.50 -13.49 -20.21
N PRO A 122 6.36 -12.81 -20.02
CA PRO A 122 6.04 -12.18 -18.75
C PRO A 122 5.94 -13.24 -17.65
N ARG A 123 6.24 -12.82 -16.42
CA ARG A 123 5.97 -13.60 -15.21
C ARG A 123 5.62 -12.65 -14.09
N PHE A 124 4.82 -13.08 -13.15
CA PHE A 124 4.61 -12.32 -11.94
C PHE A 124 5.88 -12.31 -11.09
N ALA A 125 6.27 -11.15 -10.61
CA ALA A 125 7.33 -10.98 -9.62
C ALA A 125 6.87 -9.96 -8.58
N GLY A 126 7.21 -10.19 -7.33
CA GLY A 126 6.95 -9.24 -6.25
C GLY A 126 7.71 -7.94 -6.49
N PHE A 127 7.09 -6.82 -6.19
CA PHE A 127 7.71 -5.51 -6.25
C PHE A 127 7.63 -4.76 -4.92
N ASP A 128 6.95 -5.36 -3.95
CA ASP A 128 6.85 -4.90 -2.60
C ASP A 128 6.95 -6.08 -1.65
N ASP A 129 7.83 -5.99 -0.66
CA ASP A 129 8.09 -7.00 0.34
C ASP A 129 8.71 -6.35 1.60
N PRO A 130 9.01 -7.09 2.68
CA PRO A 130 9.58 -6.51 3.91
C PRO A 130 10.85 -5.68 3.72
N ASP A 131 11.58 -5.92 2.63
CA ASP A 131 12.83 -5.23 2.32
C ASP A 131 12.64 -4.06 1.34
N THR A 132 11.45 -3.94 0.71
CA THR A 132 11.18 -2.93 -0.33
C THR A 132 10.07 -1.96 0.00
N ARG A 133 9.49 -2.02 1.16
CA ARG A 133 8.40 -1.20 1.73
C ARG A 133 8.27 0.20 1.12
N ILE A 134 7.55 0.30 0.03
CA ILE A 134 7.42 1.53 -0.75
C ILE A 134 5.96 1.90 -0.97
N GLY A 135 5.67 3.18 -0.99
CA GLY A 135 4.41 3.65 -1.52
C GLY A 135 3.20 3.52 -0.61
N VAL A 136 3.36 3.67 0.71
CA VAL A 136 2.29 3.43 1.69
C VAL A 136 1.72 2.03 1.46
N ASP A 137 2.63 1.06 1.44
CA ASP A 137 2.33 -0.36 1.22
C ASP A 137 1.41 -0.91 2.32
N ASN A 138 0.61 -1.91 1.98
CA ASN A 138 -0.17 -2.64 2.97
C ASN A 138 0.60 -3.90 3.38
N PRO A 139 1.08 -4.02 4.62
CA PRO A 139 1.77 -5.21 5.12
C PRO A 139 1.00 -6.52 4.89
N ASP A 140 -0.32 -6.42 4.91
CA ASP A 140 -1.21 -7.57 4.75
C ASP A 140 -1.44 -7.95 3.28
N THR A 141 -0.94 -7.17 2.33
CA THR A 141 -1.14 -7.40 0.89
C THR A 141 0.17 -7.82 0.21
N GLN A 142 0.13 -8.94 -0.50
CA GLN A 142 1.19 -9.31 -1.41
C GLN A 142 0.96 -8.67 -2.78
N TYR A 143 1.93 -7.87 -3.21
CA TYR A 143 1.92 -7.20 -4.50
C TYR A 143 2.85 -7.91 -5.48
N MET A 144 2.33 -8.32 -6.63
CA MET A 144 3.13 -8.88 -7.71
C MET A 144 2.69 -8.28 -9.04
N GLY A 145 3.62 -8.16 -9.97
CA GLY A 145 3.34 -7.61 -11.29
C GLY A 145 4.01 -8.38 -12.41
N ALA A 146 3.35 -8.41 -13.56
CA ALA A 146 3.90 -8.89 -14.81
C ALA A 146 3.82 -7.76 -15.84
N ILE A 147 4.93 -7.47 -16.52
CA ILE A 147 4.97 -6.45 -17.57
C ILE A 147 4.70 -7.07 -18.92
N VAL A 148 3.74 -6.52 -19.64
CA VAL A 148 3.34 -6.94 -20.99
C VAL A 148 3.40 -5.76 -21.97
N ASN A 149 3.54 -6.05 -23.26
CA ASN A 149 3.43 -5.06 -24.33
C ASN A 149 2.09 -5.25 -25.03
N ASN A 150 1.32 -4.17 -25.18
CA ASN A 150 0.02 -4.17 -25.88
C ASN A 150 -0.10 -2.95 -26.83
N ALA A 151 1.01 -2.55 -27.45
CA ALA A 151 1.07 -1.34 -28.27
C ALA A 151 0.18 -1.42 -29.52
N ASP A 152 0.04 -2.58 -30.11
CA ASP A 152 -0.65 -2.80 -31.38
C ASP A 152 -1.95 -3.62 -31.26
N CYS A 153 -2.36 -3.98 -30.04
CA CYS A 153 -3.55 -4.79 -29.79
C CYS A 153 -3.58 -6.13 -30.56
N THR A 154 -2.44 -6.76 -30.77
CA THR A 154 -2.36 -8.05 -31.48
C THR A 154 -2.16 -9.22 -30.54
N ASP A 155 -1.74 -8.96 -29.32
CA ASP A 155 -1.42 -9.97 -28.33
C ASP A 155 -2.54 -10.19 -27.32
N SER A 156 -2.60 -11.41 -26.82
CA SER A 156 -3.43 -11.78 -25.68
C SER A 156 -2.63 -12.62 -24.69
N TRP A 157 -2.98 -12.50 -23.44
CA TRP A 157 -2.33 -13.21 -22.34
C TRP A 157 -3.36 -14.02 -21.55
N ARG A 158 -2.94 -15.21 -21.15
CA ARG A 158 -3.66 -16.04 -20.20
C ARG A 158 -3.01 -15.88 -18.83
N VAL A 159 -3.82 -15.51 -17.85
CA VAL A 159 -3.47 -15.52 -16.43
C VAL A 159 -4.26 -16.64 -15.78
N TRP A 160 -3.59 -17.55 -15.06
CA TRP A 160 -4.28 -18.68 -14.44
C TRP A 160 -3.59 -19.08 -13.15
N GLY A 161 -4.31 -19.77 -12.31
CA GLY A 161 -3.82 -20.27 -11.03
C GLY A 161 -4.95 -20.69 -10.12
N ASN A 162 -4.64 -20.74 -8.85
CA ASN A 162 -5.59 -21.01 -7.80
C ASN A 162 -5.85 -19.73 -6.99
N ARG A 163 -7.10 -19.48 -6.62
CA ARG A 163 -7.54 -18.32 -5.84
C ARG A 163 -6.83 -18.26 -4.47
N GLY A 164 -6.47 -19.41 -3.90
CA GLY A 164 -6.01 -19.50 -2.53
C GLY A 164 -7.12 -19.18 -1.52
N ASN A 165 -6.71 -19.00 -0.28
CA ASN A 165 -7.63 -18.75 0.83
C ASN A 165 -7.47 -17.36 1.47
N THR A 166 -6.87 -16.42 0.76
CA THR A 166 -6.71 -15.03 1.21
C THR A 166 -8.06 -14.29 1.21
N VAL A 167 -8.21 -13.26 2.03
CA VAL A 167 -9.48 -12.53 2.19
C VAL A 167 -9.88 -11.78 0.93
N ASP A 168 -8.93 -11.30 0.14
CA ASP A 168 -9.17 -10.49 -1.05
C ASP A 168 -8.16 -10.81 -2.15
N PHE A 169 -8.63 -10.88 -3.40
CA PHE A 169 -7.82 -11.12 -4.57
C PHE A 169 -8.24 -10.21 -5.72
N ILE A 170 -7.30 -9.46 -6.25
CA ILE A 170 -7.55 -8.47 -7.31
C ILE A 170 -6.50 -8.61 -8.41
N LEU A 171 -6.95 -8.59 -9.67
CA LEU A 171 -6.12 -8.31 -10.84
C LEU A 171 -6.43 -6.90 -11.34
N THR A 172 -5.40 -6.09 -11.55
CA THR A 172 -5.56 -4.72 -12.08
C THR A 172 -4.49 -4.40 -13.10
N THR A 173 -4.77 -3.48 -13.99
CA THR A 173 -3.80 -3.02 -14.99
C THR A 173 -3.28 -1.65 -14.67
N PHE A 174 -2.00 -1.40 -14.96
CA PHE A 174 -1.38 -0.09 -14.84
C PHE A 174 -0.65 0.23 -16.14
N ASP A 175 -0.96 1.38 -16.73
CA ASP A 175 -0.15 1.91 -17.81
C ASP A 175 1.11 2.56 -17.24
N THR A 176 2.19 1.80 -17.23
CA THR A 176 3.47 2.26 -16.70
C THR A 176 4.20 3.22 -17.64
N SER A 177 3.73 3.38 -18.88
CA SER A 177 4.28 4.36 -19.84
C SER A 177 3.73 5.76 -19.59
N ALA A 178 2.48 5.86 -19.16
CA ALA A 178 1.80 7.14 -18.92
C ALA A 178 2.03 7.69 -17.49
N GLY A 179 2.56 6.90 -16.60
CA GLY A 179 2.80 7.32 -15.21
C GLY A 179 1.57 7.60 -14.37
N THR A 180 0.40 7.22 -14.86
CA THR A 180 -0.86 7.61 -14.25
C THR A 180 -1.77 6.40 -14.06
N GLY A 181 -2.36 6.33 -12.88
CA GLY A 181 -3.56 5.60 -12.54
C GLY A 181 -3.69 4.13 -12.94
N GLY A 182 -4.48 3.40 -12.17
CA GLY A 182 -4.91 2.06 -12.54
C GLY A 182 -5.82 2.08 -13.76
N GLY A 183 -5.75 1.01 -14.53
CA GLY A 183 -6.65 0.70 -15.63
C GLY A 183 -7.79 -0.21 -15.17
N PRO A 184 -8.37 -0.96 -16.10
CA PRO A 184 -9.36 -1.97 -15.80
C PRO A 184 -8.91 -2.93 -14.71
N THR A 185 -9.83 -3.27 -13.83
CA THR A 185 -9.65 -4.14 -12.67
C THR A 185 -10.65 -5.27 -12.75
N LEU A 186 -10.26 -6.43 -12.29
CA LEU A 186 -11.10 -7.60 -12.10
C LEU A 186 -10.93 -8.04 -10.63
N GLU A 187 -11.97 -7.90 -9.86
CA GLU A 187 -12.05 -8.30 -8.46
C GLU A 187 -12.57 -9.75 -8.38
N ASP A 188 -12.16 -10.52 -7.39
CA ASP A 188 -12.53 -11.95 -7.30
C ASP A 188 -14.04 -12.18 -7.18
N GLU A 189 -14.76 -11.21 -6.65
CA GLU A 189 -16.23 -11.22 -6.58
C GLU A 189 -16.90 -11.27 -7.97
N ASP A 190 -16.21 -10.75 -9.00
CA ASP A 190 -16.67 -10.73 -10.38
C ASP A 190 -16.13 -11.91 -11.21
N MET A 191 -15.28 -12.76 -10.60
CA MET A 191 -14.67 -13.90 -11.29
C MET A 191 -15.51 -15.17 -11.18
N VAL A 192 -15.35 -16.02 -12.17
CA VAL A 192 -15.87 -17.39 -12.15
C VAL A 192 -14.73 -18.40 -12.22
N ASN A 193 -14.97 -19.60 -11.69
CA ASN A 193 -14.05 -20.73 -11.77
C ASN A 193 -14.07 -21.37 -13.18
N LEU A 194 -13.29 -22.41 -13.38
CA LEU A 194 -13.19 -23.10 -14.69
C LEU A 194 -14.50 -23.74 -15.17
N ASN A 195 -15.51 -23.88 -14.31
CA ASN A 195 -16.83 -24.39 -14.65
C ASN A 195 -17.84 -23.28 -14.95
N GLY A 196 -17.49 -22.02 -14.73
CA GLY A 196 -18.38 -20.85 -14.89
C GLY A 196 -19.23 -20.55 -13.66
N ASP A 197 -18.94 -21.17 -12.52
CA ASP A 197 -19.56 -20.84 -11.23
C ASP A 197 -18.80 -19.70 -10.54
N PRO A 198 -19.42 -18.90 -9.66
CA PRO A 198 -18.72 -17.86 -8.89
C PRO A 198 -17.48 -18.40 -8.19
N LEU A 199 -16.33 -17.74 -8.37
CA LEU A 199 -15.04 -18.17 -7.85
C LEU A 199 -15.06 -18.22 -6.31
N GLN A 200 -14.70 -19.38 -5.76
CA GLN A 200 -14.62 -19.59 -4.32
C GLN A 200 -13.15 -19.77 -3.87
N LEU A 201 -12.93 -19.73 -2.56
CA LEU A 201 -11.60 -19.99 -1.98
C LEU A 201 -11.06 -21.35 -2.45
N ASN A 202 -9.76 -21.39 -2.74
CA ASN A 202 -9.02 -22.57 -3.20
C ASN A 202 -9.51 -23.18 -4.52
N GLU A 203 -10.24 -22.44 -5.33
CA GLU A 203 -10.63 -22.87 -6.68
C GLU A 203 -9.67 -22.34 -7.74
N ASP A 204 -9.60 -23.07 -8.84
CA ASP A 204 -8.80 -22.69 -10.00
C ASP A 204 -9.57 -21.72 -10.89
N PHE A 205 -8.85 -20.77 -11.48
CA PHE A 205 -9.40 -19.79 -12.40
C PHE A 205 -8.50 -19.55 -13.60
N GLU A 206 -9.08 -19.00 -14.67
CA GLU A 206 -8.39 -18.44 -15.81
C GLU A 206 -8.96 -17.06 -16.14
N VAL A 207 -8.08 -16.13 -16.50
CA VAL A 207 -8.42 -14.78 -16.98
C VAL A 207 -7.69 -14.54 -18.28
N TYR A 208 -8.40 -14.03 -19.28
CA TYR A 208 -7.82 -13.65 -20.55
C TYR A 208 -7.71 -12.13 -20.65
N ALA A 209 -6.49 -11.65 -20.79
CA ALA A 209 -6.18 -10.24 -20.85
C ALA A 209 -5.78 -9.82 -22.27
N ALA A 210 -6.53 -8.90 -22.87
CA ALA A 210 -6.31 -8.42 -24.23
C ALA A 210 -7.01 -7.08 -24.48
N CYS A 211 -6.79 -6.46 -25.64
CA CYS A 211 -7.62 -5.35 -26.08
C CYS A 211 -9.08 -5.77 -26.24
N GLN A 212 -10.01 -4.84 -26.06
CA GLN A 212 -11.45 -5.09 -26.17
C GLN A 212 -11.84 -5.74 -27.50
N GLU A 213 -11.23 -5.34 -28.61
CA GLU A 213 -11.48 -5.89 -29.96
C GLU A 213 -11.16 -7.39 -30.07
N ILE A 214 -10.16 -7.89 -29.33
CA ILE A 214 -9.83 -9.31 -29.25
C ILE A 214 -10.83 -10.01 -28.32
N LEU A 215 -11.11 -9.42 -27.16
CA LEU A 215 -12.07 -10.00 -26.21
C LEU A 215 -13.46 -10.20 -26.85
N ASP A 216 -13.91 -9.25 -27.67
CA ASP A 216 -15.19 -9.34 -28.38
C ASP A 216 -15.25 -10.50 -29.41
N GLN A 217 -14.09 -10.98 -29.86
CA GLN A 217 -13.99 -12.13 -30.76
C GLN A 217 -14.00 -13.47 -30.03
N HIS A 218 -13.85 -13.45 -28.71
CA HIS A 218 -13.73 -14.63 -27.84
C HIS A 218 -14.78 -14.66 -26.74
N PRO A 219 -16.08 -14.71 -27.07
CA PRO A 219 -17.15 -14.74 -26.07
C PRO A 219 -17.14 -16.01 -25.19
N GLU A 220 -16.33 -17.00 -25.54
CA GLU A 220 -16.11 -18.22 -24.73
C GLU A 220 -15.18 -17.99 -23.54
N TRP A 221 -14.43 -16.90 -23.49
CA TRP A 221 -13.58 -16.56 -22.35
C TRP A 221 -14.40 -16.06 -21.18
N LEU A 222 -14.42 -16.82 -20.09
CA LEU A 222 -15.31 -16.58 -18.95
C LEU A 222 -14.90 -15.36 -18.13
N ASN A 223 -13.60 -15.21 -17.85
CA ASN A 223 -13.07 -14.03 -17.16
C ASN A 223 -12.19 -13.26 -18.13
N THR A 224 -12.44 -11.99 -18.26
CA THR A 224 -11.68 -11.12 -19.16
C THR A 224 -11.18 -9.86 -18.47
N LEU A 225 -9.96 -9.43 -18.82
CA LEU A 225 -9.37 -8.19 -18.35
C LEU A 225 -8.98 -7.36 -19.58
N THR A 226 -9.66 -6.25 -19.78
CA THR A 226 -9.37 -5.35 -20.90
C THR A 226 -8.03 -4.67 -20.70
N LEU A 227 -7.15 -4.76 -21.69
CA LEU A 227 -5.86 -4.07 -21.69
C LEU A 227 -5.94 -2.79 -22.52
N PRO A 228 -5.56 -1.64 -21.98
CA PRO A 228 -5.38 -0.43 -22.80
C PRO A 228 -4.21 -0.59 -23.77
N VAL A 229 -4.25 0.19 -24.85
CA VAL A 229 -3.13 0.27 -25.80
C VAL A 229 -1.95 0.93 -25.14
N SER A 230 -0.87 0.19 -24.93
CA SER A 230 0.36 0.71 -24.33
C SER A 230 1.53 -0.21 -24.63
N GLU A 231 2.70 0.38 -24.87
CA GLU A 231 3.95 -0.38 -25.05
C GLU A 231 4.38 -1.10 -23.78
N ARG A 232 3.84 -0.65 -22.61
CA ARG A 232 4.28 -1.14 -21.33
C ARG A 232 3.17 -1.10 -20.29
N LEU A 233 2.45 -2.21 -20.20
CA LEU A 233 1.43 -2.44 -19.19
C LEU A 233 1.96 -3.34 -18.08
N GLN A 234 1.59 -3.05 -16.87
CA GLN A 234 1.71 -3.98 -15.76
C GLN A 234 0.33 -4.60 -15.50
N ILE A 235 0.25 -5.93 -15.54
CA ILE A 235 -0.83 -6.66 -14.92
C ILE A 235 -0.38 -6.94 -13.49
N ALA A 236 -1.00 -6.26 -12.54
CA ALA A 236 -0.69 -6.42 -11.12
C ALA A 236 -1.70 -7.34 -10.46
N ARG A 237 -1.21 -8.13 -9.56
CA ARG A 237 -1.96 -9.01 -8.69
C ARG A 237 -1.80 -8.55 -7.24
N ARG A 238 -2.90 -8.57 -6.49
CA ARG A 238 -2.96 -8.30 -5.06
C ARG A 238 -3.63 -9.45 -4.36
N HIS A 239 -3.01 -9.97 -3.29
CA HIS A 239 -3.62 -10.90 -2.36
C HIS A 239 -3.53 -10.28 -0.97
N THR A 240 -4.66 -10.02 -0.35
CA THR A 240 -4.72 -9.47 1.00
C THR A 240 -5.00 -10.58 1.99
N HIS A 241 -4.21 -10.61 3.04
CA HIS A 241 -4.26 -11.58 4.12
C HIS A 241 -4.86 -10.93 5.35
N CYS A 242 -5.62 -11.69 6.06
CA CYS A 242 -6.22 -11.33 7.33
C CYS A 242 -5.64 -12.18 8.45
N ASP A 243 -5.53 -13.47 8.22
CA ASP A 243 -4.89 -14.42 9.13
C ASP A 243 -3.57 -14.94 8.54
N TRP A 244 -2.47 -14.33 8.96
CA TRP A 244 -1.13 -14.68 8.47
C TRP A 244 -0.68 -16.08 8.88
N SER A 245 -1.33 -16.71 9.85
CA SER A 245 -0.99 -18.07 10.29
C SER A 245 -1.47 -19.14 9.32
N VAL A 246 -2.58 -18.91 8.62
CA VAL A 246 -3.25 -19.93 7.79
C VAL A 246 -3.49 -19.52 6.35
N GLU A 247 -3.59 -18.21 6.06
CA GLU A 247 -3.84 -17.75 4.70
C GLU A 247 -2.56 -17.78 3.86
N ARG A 248 -2.69 -18.34 2.66
CA ARG A 248 -1.59 -18.42 1.70
C ARG A 248 -2.05 -18.00 0.32
N PRO A 249 -1.30 -17.13 -0.35
CA PRO A 249 -1.50 -16.87 -1.77
C PRO A 249 -0.97 -18.05 -2.56
N GLU A 250 -1.77 -18.56 -3.46
CA GLU A 250 -1.34 -19.61 -4.38
C GLU A 250 -0.56 -19.05 -5.57
N ALA A 251 0.11 -19.93 -6.28
CA ALA A 251 0.87 -19.55 -7.46
C ALA A 251 -0.06 -19.11 -8.59
N ILE A 252 0.22 -17.96 -9.17
CA ILE A 252 -0.45 -17.43 -10.35
C ILE A 252 0.55 -17.29 -11.48
N HIS A 253 0.15 -17.72 -12.65
CA HIS A 253 0.96 -17.77 -13.84
C HIS A 253 0.43 -16.82 -14.91
N ILE A 254 1.30 -16.43 -15.83
CA ILE A 254 0.95 -15.65 -17.02
C ILE A 254 1.74 -16.14 -18.22
N GLU A 255 1.08 -16.25 -19.35
CA GLU A 255 1.73 -16.54 -20.64
C GLU A 255 1.08 -15.75 -21.77
N ARG A 256 1.84 -15.49 -22.81
CA ARG A 256 1.32 -14.97 -24.06
C ARG A 256 0.75 -16.14 -24.86
N LEU A 257 -0.49 -16.03 -25.31
CA LEU A 257 -1.13 -17.05 -26.15
C LEU A 257 -0.38 -17.23 -27.47
N GLY A 258 -0.31 -18.48 -27.94
CA GLY A 258 0.41 -18.84 -29.16
C GLY A 258 1.93 -18.92 -29.00
N THR A 259 2.43 -18.83 -27.75
CA THR A 259 3.86 -19.01 -27.46
C THR A 259 4.15 -20.17 -26.50
N GLU A 260 3.18 -21.02 -26.25
CA GLU A 260 3.25 -22.15 -25.36
C GLU A 260 4.40 -23.10 -25.78
N GLY A 261 5.24 -23.47 -24.82
CA GLY A 261 6.39 -24.35 -25.08
C GLY A 261 7.55 -23.76 -25.90
N VAL A 262 7.43 -22.54 -26.41
CA VAL A 262 8.53 -21.86 -27.11
C VAL A 262 9.55 -21.35 -26.09
N PRO A 263 10.84 -21.65 -26.20
CA PRO A 263 11.86 -21.13 -25.29
C PRO A 263 11.95 -19.60 -25.31
N SER A 264 12.20 -18.98 -24.17
CA SER A 264 12.50 -17.55 -24.13
C SER A 264 13.75 -17.21 -24.93
N PRO A 265 13.77 -16.10 -25.67
CA PRO A 265 14.98 -15.61 -26.33
C PRO A 265 16.11 -15.41 -25.29
N PRO A 266 17.37 -15.59 -25.69
CA PRO A 266 18.49 -15.31 -24.81
C PRO A 266 18.53 -13.80 -24.44
N LEU A 267 19.03 -13.49 -23.24
CA LEU A 267 19.23 -12.11 -22.82
C LEU A 267 20.27 -11.44 -23.72
N SER A 268 19.90 -10.38 -24.40
CA SER A 268 20.81 -9.56 -25.20
C SER A 268 21.23 -8.28 -24.44
N ALA A 269 22.31 -7.63 -24.91
CA ALA A 269 22.75 -6.36 -24.36
C ALA A 269 21.68 -5.25 -24.55
N GLU A 270 20.93 -5.30 -25.66
CA GLU A 270 19.84 -4.37 -25.94
C GLU A 270 18.70 -4.54 -24.93
N VAL A 271 18.26 -5.78 -24.70
CA VAL A 271 17.22 -6.08 -23.69
C VAL A 271 17.66 -5.63 -22.29
N MET A 272 18.90 -5.92 -21.92
CA MET A 272 19.44 -5.50 -20.62
C MET A 272 19.47 -3.97 -20.49
N LYS A 273 19.89 -3.27 -21.53
CA LYS A 273 19.91 -1.81 -21.58
C LYS A 273 18.50 -1.25 -21.35
N THR A 274 17.52 -1.72 -22.10
CA THR A 274 16.11 -1.33 -21.98
C THR A 274 15.58 -1.53 -20.55
N GLN A 275 15.87 -2.67 -19.94
CA GLN A 275 15.46 -2.97 -18.57
C GLN A 275 16.09 -2.03 -17.54
N ILE A 276 17.37 -1.67 -17.72
CA ILE A 276 18.05 -0.71 -16.83
C ILE A 276 17.49 0.71 -17.05
N GLU A 277 17.23 1.13 -18.29
CA GLU A 277 16.60 2.42 -18.59
C GLU A 277 15.22 2.55 -17.95
N ALA A 278 14.44 1.49 -17.96
CA ALA A 278 13.17 1.46 -17.25
C ALA A 278 13.32 1.57 -15.72
N ALA A 279 14.34 0.95 -15.12
CA ALA A 279 14.65 1.11 -13.70
C ALA A 279 15.12 2.53 -13.35
N ILE A 280 15.87 3.20 -14.24
CA ILE A 280 16.23 4.62 -14.10
C ILE A 280 14.99 5.49 -14.03
N ALA A 281 14.03 5.27 -14.94
CA ALA A 281 12.81 6.05 -14.99
C ALA A 281 11.97 5.93 -13.72
N VAL A 282 11.96 4.76 -13.07
CA VAL A 282 11.33 4.58 -11.75
C VAL A 282 11.96 5.53 -10.73
N LEU A 283 13.29 5.54 -10.61
CA LEU A 283 13.99 6.40 -9.64
C LEU A 283 13.76 7.89 -9.90
N GLU A 284 13.87 8.31 -11.17
CA GLU A 284 13.71 9.71 -11.57
C GLU A 284 12.27 10.24 -11.39
N THR A 285 11.28 9.37 -11.43
CA THR A 285 9.86 9.74 -11.26
C THR A 285 9.42 9.63 -9.81
N GLN A 286 9.74 8.52 -9.15
CA GLN A 286 9.27 8.26 -7.79
C GLN A 286 10.04 9.08 -6.75
N GLY A 287 11.30 9.36 -6.99
CA GLY A 287 12.13 10.17 -6.10
C GLY A 287 11.51 11.52 -5.73
N PRO A 288 11.16 12.39 -6.68
CA PRO A 288 10.53 13.66 -6.37
C PRO A 288 9.06 13.52 -5.97
N PHE A 289 8.37 12.45 -6.40
CA PHE A 289 6.95 12.27 -6.15
C PHE A 289 6.63 11.99 -4.68
N TRP A 290 7.28 10.99 -4.08
CA TRP A 290 6.92 10.52 -2.75
C TRP A 290 7.09 11.56 -1.64
N PRO A 291 8.22 12.26 -1.53
CA PRO A 291 8.34 13.32 -0.53
C PRO A 291 7.28 14.41 -0.72
N ALA A 292 7.03 14.82 -1.97
CA ALA A 292 6.02 15.84 -2.26
C ALA A 292 4.59 15.36 -1.93
N PHE A 293 4.29 14.09 -2.16
CA PHE A 293 3.01 13.48 -1.82
C PHE A 293 2.77 13.47 -0.31
N VAL A 294 3.73 12.94 0.46
CA VAL A 294 3.60 12.86 1.93
C VAL A 294 3.59 14.26 2.55
N ASP A 295 4.41 15.17 2.07
CA ASP A 295 4.39 16.57 2.50
C ASP A 295 3.03 17.24 2.22
N SER A 296 2.39 16.93 1.09
CA SER A 296 1.05 17.42 0.76
C SER A 296 -0.01 16.89 1.72
N ILE A 297 0.08 15.63 2.15
CA ILE A 297 -0.81 15.05 3.16
C ILE A 297 -0.58 15.72 4.51
N LYS A 298 0.66 15.83 4.95
CA LYS A 298 1.03 16.52 6.18
C LYS A 298 0.50 17.96 6.21
N GLY A 299 0.66 18.69 5.11
CA GLY A 299 0.16 20.07 4.99
C GLY A 299 -1.36 20.21 4.91
N ALA A 300 -2.06 19.17 4.47
CA ALA A 300 -3.51 19.17 4.28
C ALA A 300 -4.28 18.68 5.52
N LEU A 301 -3.71 17.81 6.33
CA LEU A 301 -4.35 17.21 7.49
C LEU A 301 -3.93 17.92 8.78
N PRO A 302 -4.88 18.28 9.65
CA PRO A 302 -4.53 18.63 11.03
C PRO A 302 -3.88 17.41 11.71
N VAL A 303 -2.85 17.68 12.50
CA VAL A 303 -2.17 16.64 13.29
C VAL A 303 -3.17 15.88 14.15
N ASN A 304 -2.97 14.57 14.25
CA ASN A 304 -3.82 13.66 15.01
C ASN A 304 -5.32 13.80 14.65
N THR A 305 -5.60 13.98 13.37
CA THR A 305 -6.96 14.04 12.84
C THR A 305 -7.09 13.09 11.65
N ALA A 306 -7.92 12.08 11.80
CA ALA A 306 -8.17 11.12 10.74
C ALA A 306 -9.10 11.67 9.66
N THR A 307 -8.84 11.33 8.40
CA THR A 307 -9.79 11.61 7.32
C THR A 307 -11.01 10.70 7.42
N PRO A 308 -12.13 11.07 6.82
CA PRO A 308 -13.17 10.11 6.48
C PRO A 308 -12.60 9.01 5.56
N TRP A 309 -13.27 7.85 5.54
CA TRP A 309 -13.01 6.83 4.52
C TRP A 309 -13.26 7.39 3.13
N GLN A 310 -12.31 7.22 2.24
CA GLN A 310 -12.37 7.68 0.86
C GLN A 310 -12.19 6.49 -0.09
N PRO A 311 -12.95 6.40 -1.19
CA PRO A 311 -12.71 5.39 -2.21
C PRO A 311 -11.25 5.45 -2.68
N THR A 312 -10.67 4.30 -2.95
CA THR A 312 -9.33 4.21 -3.54
C THR A 312 -9.39 4.71 -4.98
N GLY A 313 -9.15 5.99 -5.18
CA GLY A 313 -9.21 6.62 -6.49
C GLY A 313 -8.06 6.21 -7.41
N GLY A 314 -8.33 6.14 -8.71
CA GLY A 314 -7.29 6.02 -9.73
C GLY A 314 -6.75 4.61 -9.98
N LEU A 315 -7.18 3.60 -9.24
CA LEU A 315 -6.73 2.20 -9.43
C LEU A 315 -7.81 1.31 -10.09
N GLY A 316 -8.99 1.83 -10.36
CA GLY A 316 -10.11 1.02 -10.87
C GLY A 316 -10.71 0.06 -9.84
N ILE A 317 -10.20 0.04 -8.60
CA ILE A 317 -10.68 -0.81 -7.53
C ILE A 317 -11.90 -0.13 -6.89
N THR A 318 -13.05 -0.80 -6.91
CA THR A 318 -14.32 -0.23 -6.46
C THR A 318 -14.63 -0.60 -5.02
N THR A 319 -14.07 -1.70 -4.53
CA THR A 319 -14.35 -2.28 -3.20
C THR A 319 -13.33 -1.89 -2.14
N GLN A 320 -12.41 -0.98 -2.43
CA GLN A 320 -11.39 -0.53 -1.48
C GLN A 320 -11.57 0.94 -1.09
N TYR A 321 -11.46 1.22 0.22
CA TYR A 321 -11.47 2.56 0.80
C TYR A 321 -10.24 2.78 1.67
N ASN A 322 -9.74 4.02 1.70
CA ASN A 322 -8.60 4.42 2.52
C ASN A 322 -8.98 5.52 3.50
N MET A 323 -8.29 5.54 4.63
CA MET A 323 -8.30 6.61 5.62
C MET A 323 -6.84 6.98 5.91
N PHE A 324 -6.57 8.26 6.13
CA PHE A 324 -5.24 8.73 6.50
C PHE A 324 -5.30 9.60 7.75
N MET A 325 -4.26 9.51 8.57
CA MET A 325 -4.03 10.39 9.71
C MET A 325 -2.54 10.73 9.79
N TRP A 326 -2.21 12.01 9.82
CA TRP A 326 -0.87 12.42 10.21
C TRP A 326 -0.81 12.37 11.73
N PHE A 327 -0.07 11.40 12.27
CA PHE A 327 0.18 11.36 13.70
C PHE A 327 1.43 12.16 14.07
N ASP A 328 1.39 12.76 15.23
CA ASP A 328 2.51 13.43 15.84
C ASP A 328 2.35 13.26 17.37
N THR A 329 3.30 12.54 17.97
CA THR A 329 3.37 12.32 19.40
C THR A 329 4.41 13.24 20.06
N GLY A 330 5.13 14.04 19.27
CA GLY A 330 6.25 14.83 19.72
C GLY A 330 7.37 13.95 20.26
N ASP A 331 8.25 14.56 21.05
CA ASP A 331 9.40 13.87 21.66
C ASP A 331 9.04 13.16 22.99
N ASP A 332 7.76 13.11 23.36
CA ASP A 332 7.33 12.45 24.58
C ASP A 332 7.08 10.95 24.33
N PRO A 333 7.94 10.04 24.80
CA PRO A 333 7.76 8.60 24.58
C PRO A 333 6.50 8.04 25.28
N GLU A 334 5.92 8.81 26.17
CA GLU A 334 4.69 8.48 26.89
C GLU A 334 3.43 9.13 26.27
N ALA A 335 3.59 9.86 25.16
CA ALA A 335 2.45 10.37 24.42
C ALA A 335 1.71 9.24 23.71
N ALA A 336 0.41 9.35 23.63
CA ALA A 336 -0.43 8.40 22.92
C ALA A 336 -1.65 9.07 22.30
N VAL A 337 -2.13 8.47 21.23
CA VAL A 337 -3.39 8.82 20.56
C VAL A 337 -4.27 7.57 20.51
N ILE A 338 -5.53 7.71 20.89
CA ILE A 338 -6.52 6.65 20.71
C ILE A 338 -7.32 6.97 19.46
N LEU A 339 -7.23 6.10 18.46
CA LEU A 339 -8.03 6.18 17.25
C LEU A 339 -9.30 5.35 17.44
N ARG A 340 -10.46 6.00 17.35
CA ARG A 340 -11.75 5.34 17.27
C ARG A 340 -12.13 5.15 15.80
N LEU A 341 -12.32 3.91 15.39
CA LEU A 341 -12.82 3.55 14.06
C LEU A 341 -14.21 2.96 14.19
N PRO A 342 -15.23 3.56 13.57
CA PRO A 342 -16.57 2.97 13.51
C PRO A 342 -16.51 1.61 12.82
N ASP A 343 -17.23 0.64 13.37
CA ASP A 343 -17.50 -0.61 12.67
C ASP A 343 -18.49 -0.33 11.54
N THR A 344 -18.12 -0.75 10.35
CA THR A 344 -18.91 -0.47 9.15
C THR A 344 -19.79 -1.63 8.72
N ASP A 345 -19.53 -2.84 9.20
CA ASP A 345 -20.23 -4.09 8.84
C ASP A 345 -20.32 -4.37 7.32
N ILE A 346 -19.56 -3.66 6.50
CA ILE A 346 -19.66 -3.72 5.04
C ILE A 346 -18.40 -4.21 4.34
N ALA A 347 -17.30 -4.33 5.06
CA ALA A 347 -16.04 -4.78 4.51
C ALA A 347 -15.68 -6.18 5.02
N ALA A 348 -15.00 -6.97 4.22
CA ALA A 348 -14.46 -8.25 4.68
C ALA A 348 -13.16 -8.08 5.48
N TYR A 349 -12.41 -7.02 5.20
CA TYR A 349 -11.11 -6.73 5.80
C TYR A 349 -11.00 -5.27 6.21
N MET A 350 -10.36 -5.03 7.35
CA MET A 350 -9.86 -3.73 7.78
C MET A 350 -8.41 -3.88 8.24
N GLY A 351 -7.54 -2.97 7.77
CA GLY A 351 -6.14 -2.91 8.17
C GLY A 351 -5.70 -1.49 8.48
N LEU A 352 -4.72 -1.38 9.35
CA LEU A 352 -4.02 -0.15 9.69
C LEU A 352 -2.52 -0.40 9.60
N GLU A 353 -1.79 0.49 8.98
CA GLU A 353 -0.33 0.48 8.98
C GLU A 353 0.24 1.85 9.27
N LEU A 354 1.42 1.83 9.89
CA LEU A 354 2.22 3.00 10.16
C LEU A 354 3.30 3.13 9.10
N SER A 355 3.39 4.29 8.49
CA SER A 355 4.46 4.67 7.57
C SER A 355 5.26 5.84 8.16
N ASN A 356 6.54 5.91 7.78
CA ASN A 356 7.38 7.05 8.09
C ASN A 356 7.00 8.28 7.24
N PHE A 357 7.72 9.37 7.42
CA PHE A 357 7.50 10.61 6.65
C PHE A 357 7.61 10.41 5.13
N TRP A 358 8.37 9.44 4.66
CA TRP A 358 8.61 9.22 3.24
C TRP A 358 7.58 8.29 2.59
N GLY A 359 6.59 7.80 3.35
CA GLY A 359 5.57 6.89 2.86
C GLY A 359 6.05 5.44 2.73
N SER A 360 7.10 5.08 3.46
CA SER A 360 7.55 3.70 3.61
C SER A 360 6.91 3.13 4.87
N SER A 361 6.24 1.98 4.81
CA SER A 361 5.73 1.34 6.01
C SER A 361 6.88 1.04 6.98
N ALA A 362 6.61 1.13 8.27
CA ALA A 362 7.59 0.77 9.29
C ALA A 362 7.87 -0.75 9.24
N ASP A 363 8.87 -1.23 9.98
CA ASP A 363 9.28 -2.65 9.97
C ASP A 363 8.19 -3.58 10.54
N TRP A 364 7.17 -3.83 9.73
CA TRP A 364 6.01 -4.62 10.11
C TRP A 364 6.30 -6.11 10.35
N ALA A 365 7.41 -6.63 9.80
CA ALA A 365 7.81 -8.01 10.02
C ALA A 365 8.33 -8.26 11.44
N ASN A 366 8.87 -7.22 12.10
CA ASN A 366 9.54 -7.35 13.40
C ASN A 366 8.96 -6.43 14.48
N ARG A 367 7.98 -5.58 14.14
CA ARG A 367 7.40 -4.59 15.06
C ARG A 367 5.87 -4.58 15.00
N HIS A 368 5.21 -4.03 16.03
CA HIS A 368 3.76 -3.87 16.13
C HIS A 368 3.24 -2.60 15.42
N VAL A 369 3.67 -2.37 14.19
CA VAL A 369 3.37 -1.15 13.42
C VAL A 369 2.16 -1.27 12.51
N SER A 370 1.50 -2.41 12.52
CA SER A 370 0.25 -2.65 11.79
C SER A 370 -0.71 -3.50 12.59
N LEU A 371 -1.98 -3.35 12.31
CA LEU A 371 -3.07 -4.18 12.82
C LEU A 371 -4.03 -4.47 11.68
N ASN A 372 -4.53 -5.68 11.65
CA ASN A 372 -5.59 -6.07 10.74
C ASN A 372 -6.66 -6.90 11.45
N TRP A 373 -7.82 -6.96 10.88
CA TRP A 373 -8.88 -7.86 11.33
C TRP A 373 -9.90 -8.11 10.22
N GLY A 374 -10.49 -9.30 10.27
CA GLY A 374 -11.64 -9.66 9.47
C GLY A 374 -12.91 -9.10 10.05
N LEU A 375 -13.76 -8.62 9.18
CA LEU A 375 -15.10 -8.19 9.49
C LEU A 375 -16.08 -9.30 9.06
N GLN A 376 -17.25 -9.35 9.68
CA GLN A 376 -18.30 -10.31 9.34
C GLN A 376 -17.89 -11.80 9.46
N GLY A 377 -16.84 -12.10 10.24
CA GLY A 377 -16.31 -13.46 10.38
C GLY A 377 -15.55 -13.99 9.15
N SER A 378 -15.17 -13.11 8.22
CA SER A 378 -14.40 -13.45 7.02
C SER A 378 -12.97 -13.88 7.32
N CYS A 379 -12.42 -13.44 8.45
CA CYS A 379 -11.12 -13.83 8.93
C CYS A 379 -11.25 -14.46 10.32
N GLN A 380 -10.64 -15.61 10.51
CA GLN A 380 -10.44 -16.15 11.86
C GLN A 380 -9.14 -15.58 12.43
N ALA A 381 -9.13 -14.29 12.65
CA ALA A 381 -7.91 -13.59 12.99
C ALA A 381 -7.48 -13.89 14.43
N GLU A 382 -6.59 -14.83 14.61
CA GLU A 382 -5.85 -14.97 15.85
C GLU A 382 -4.93 -13.78 16.12
N GLN A 383 -4.62 -13.00 15.07
CA GLN A 383 -3.68 -11.89 15.15
C GLN A 383 -4.32 -10.53 15.36
N SER A 384 -5.54 -10.37 14.95
CA SER A 384 -6.22 -9.12 15.23
C SER A 384 -6.78 -9.17 16.63
N ALA A 385 -6.02 -8.72 17.52
CA ALA A 385 -6.48 -8.43 18.85
C ALA A 385 -7.22 -7.08 18.91
N ALA A 386 -7.79 -6.62 17.79
CA ALA A 386 -8.63 -5.45 17.80
C ALA A 386 -9.81 -5.68 18.74
N THR A 387 -9.88 -4.90 19.80
CA THR A 387 -10.96 -5.03 20.75
C THR A 387 -12.19 -4.35 20.17
N PHE A 388 -13.13 -5.17 19.73
CA PHE A 388 -14.45 -4.70 19.34
C PHE A 388 -15.24 -4.27 20.57
N HIS A 389 -15.72 -3.06 20.59
CA HIS A 389 -16.56 -2.56 21.66
C HIS A 389 -17.83 -1.95 21.09
N PRO A 390 -19.01 -2.34 21.60
CA PRO A 390 -20.21 -1.57 21.36
C PRO A 390 -19.93 -0.11 21.74
N ALA A 391 -20.09 0.80 20.80
CA ALA A 391 -19.88 2.20 21.08
C ALA A 391 -20.96 2.68 22.05
N GLN A 392 -20.57 3.01 23.26
CA GLN A 392 -21.41 3.84 24.11
C GLN A 392 -21.45 5.25 23.54
N GLN A 393 -22.55 5.96 23.76
CA GLN A 393 -22.72 7.32 23.24
C GLN A 393 -21.54 8.20 23.61
N LEU A 394 -20.81 8.71 22.59
CA LEU A 394 -19.90 9.81 22.82
C LEU A 394 -20.71 11.04 23.26
N ILE A 395 -20.43 11.55 24.44
CA ILE A 395 -21.08 12.75 24.98
C ILE A 395 -20.22 13.95 24.56
N SER A 396 -20.84 14.95 23.95
CA SER A 396 -20.17 16.21 23.63
C SER A 396 -19.70 16.91 24.93
N ALA A 397 -18.71 17.79 24.82
CA ALA A 397 -18.28 18.65 25.92
C ALA A 397 -19.44 19.46 26.55
N ASN A 398 -20.57 19.57 25.85
CA ASN A 398 -21.80 20.24 26.29
C ASN A 398 -22.87 19.27 26.83
N GLY A 399 -22.54 17.98 27.02
CA GLY A 399 -23.45 16.98 27.62
C GLY A 399 -24.51 16.39 26.70
N GLY A 400 -24.50 16.70 25.40
CA GLY A 400 -25.39 16.08 24.41
C GLY A 400 -24.75 14.83 23.78
N PRO A 401 -25.54 13.82 23.38
CA PRO A 401 -25.02 12.66 22.68
C PRO A 401 -24.44 13.08 21.31
N LEU A 402 -23.14 12.79 21.10
CA LEU A 402 -22.49 13.04 19.82
C LEU A 402 -22.84 12.01 18.78
N CYS A 403 -23.16 10.79 19.23
CA CYS A 403 -23.37 9.64 18.36
C CYS A 403 -24.37 8.67 19.00
N GLY A 404 -25.21 8.03 18.19
CA GLY A 404 -26.00 6.89 18.61
C GLY A 404 -25.13 5.71 19.07
N GLN A 405 -25.74 4.66 19.56
CA GLN A 405 -25.02 3.41 19.83
C GLN A 405 -24.52 2.84 18.50
N GLN A 406 -23.22 2.89 18.30
CA GLN A 406 -22.55 2.30 17.15
C GLN A 406 -21.28 1.60 17.64
N ASP A 407 -21.10 0.40 17.18
CA ASP A 407 -19.92 -0.39 17.47
C ASP A 407 -18.68 0.30 16.87
N ALA A 408 -17.56 0.21 17.55
CA ALA A 408 -16.32 0.84 17.12
C ALA A 408 -15.10 0.09 17.66
N TYR A 409 -14.03 0.14 16.89
CA TYR A 409 -12.71 -0.30 17.29
C TYR A 409 -11.93 0.87 17.91
N PHE A 410 -11.19 0.59 18.98
CA PHE A 410 -10.32 1.57 19.63
C PHE A 410 -8.88 1.08 19.54
N ILE A 411 -8.03 1.84 18.87
CA ILE A 411 -6.64 1.52 18.63
C ILE A 411 -5.76 2.55 19.33
N VAL A 412 -4.78 2.10 20.10
CA VAL A 412 -3.80 2.96 20.78
C VAL A 412 -2.56 3.07 19.92
N ILE A 413 -2.12 4.29 19.64
CA ILE A 413 -0.90 4.60 18.89
C ILE A 413 0.05 5.28 19.87
N SER A 414 1.21 4.68 20.13
CA SER A 414 2.21 5.19 21.08
C SER A 414 3.57 4.54 20.89
N ALA A 415 4.65 5.20 21.32
CA ALA A 415 5.98 4.62 21.32
C ALA A 415 6.13 3.54 22.40
N ALA A 416 5.66 3.80 23.62
CA ALA A 416 5.69 2.83 24.70
C ALA A 416 4.45 1.91 24.66
N ASP A 417 4.64 0.62 24.96
CA ASP A 417 3.55 -0.36 25.03
C ASP A 417 2.56 -0.01 26.17
N PRO A 418 1.30 0.29 25.83
CA PRO A 418 0.28 0.63 26.82
C PRO A 418 -0.34 -0.61 27.51
N GLY A 419 0.13 -1.82 27.22
CA GLY A 419 -0.38 -3.06 27.81
C GLY A 419 -1.78 -3.47 27.32
N VAL A 420 -2.22 -2.99 26.15
CA VAL A 420 -3.49 -3.35 25.53
C VAL A 420 -3.28 -4.04 24.19
N GLN A 421 -4.20 -4.88 23.79
CA GLN A 421 -4.04 -5.67 22.55
C GLN A 421 -4.01 -4.79 21.30
N ASN A 422 -4.92 -3.83 21.18
CA ASN A 422 -5.02 -2.94 20.02
C ASN A 422 -4.00 -1.80 20.07
N TRP A 423 -2.75 -2.12 19.91
CA TRP A 423 -1.66 -1.17 19.96
C TRP A 423 -0.89 -1.15 18.63
N ILE A 424 -0.64 0.04 18.13
CA ILE A 424 0.31 0.31 17.05
C ILE A 424 1.49 1.05 17.66
N GLU A 425 2.66 0.44 17.57
CA GLU A 425 3.94 1.01 17.95
C GLU A 425 4.36 2.07 16.93
N THR A 426 4.82 3.24 17.40
CA THR A 426 5.31 4.28 16.47
C THR A 426 6.70 4.01 15.90
N ALA A 427 7.35 2.90 16.26
CA ALA A 427 8.66 2.51 15.73
C ALA A 427 9.72 3.60 15.90
N GLU A 428 9.70 4.30 17.03
CA GLU A 428 10.60 5.42 17.37
C GLU A 428 10.37 6.68 16.50
N LEU A 429 9.35 6.69 15.65
CA LEU A 429 8.95 7.88 14.92
C LEU A 429 8.21 8.84 15.85
N SER A 430 8.63 10.12 15.85
CA SER A 430 7.90 11.20 16.54
C SER A 430 6.66 11.62 15.75
N GLU A 431 6.71 11.53 14.42
CA GLU A 431 5.62 11.82 13.51
C GLU A 431 5.63 10.86 12.30
N GLY A 432 4.51 10.68 11.65
CA GLY A 432 4.39 9.85 10.45
C GLY A 432 2.96 9.75 9.92
N LEU A 433 2.77 8.86 8.98
CA LEU A 433 1.48 8.62 8.36
C LEU A 433 0.89 7.31 8.85
N LEU A 434 -0.30 7.37 9.45
CA LEU A 434 -1.14 6.18 9.65
C LEU A 434 -2.09 6.07 8.47
N ALA A 435 -2.07 4.94 7.78
CA ALA A 435 -3.03 4.62 6.74
C ALA A 435 -3.95 3.49 7.20
N GLY A 436 -5.24 3.65 6.93
CA GLY A 436 -6.26 2.63 7.17
C GLY A 436 -6.86 2.19 5.84
N ARG A 437 -7.23 0.90 5.74
CA ARG A 437 -7.86 0.32 4.56
C ARG A 437 -9.06 -0.53 4.94
N LEU A 438 -10.11 -0.38 4.14
CA LEU A 438 -11.21 -1.34 4.03
C LEU A 438 -11.12 -2.01 2.68
N GLN A 439 -11.30 -3.33 2.61
CA GLN A 439 -11.27 -4.09 1.35
C GLN A 439 -12.45 -5.06 1.29
N SER A 440 -12.78 -5.49 0.08
CA SER A 440 -13.98 -6.28 -0.24
C SER A 440 -15.21 -5.64 0.40
N VAL A 441 -15.45 -4.37 0.05
CA VAL A 441 -16.55 -3.57 0.59
C VAL A 441 -17.80 -3.83 -0.24
N SER A 442 -18.83 -4.40 0.38
CA SER A 442 -20.07 -4.86 -0.28
C SER A 442 -21.04 -3.76 -0.68
N ALA A 443 -20.84 -2.52 -0.19
CA ALA A 443 -21.67 -1.36 -0.54
C ALA A 443 -20.90 -0.05 -0.40
N PRO A 444 -21.26 1.01 -1.15
CA PRO A 444 -20.63 2.31 -0.97
C PRO A 444 -20.73 2.79 0.48
N ILE A 445 -19.59 3.12 1.08
CA ILE A 445 -19.53 3.49 2.50
C ILE A 445 -20.42 4.69 2.85
N GLN A 446 -20.64 5.57 1.88
CA GLN A 446 -21.51 6.75 2.03
C GLN A 446 -22.98 6.36 2.24
N ASP A 447 -23.43 5.25 1.67
CA ASP A 447 -24.80 4.77 1.77
C ASP A 447 -25.06 4.06 3.11
N VAL A 448 -24.03 3.45 3.70
CA VAL A 448 -24.13 2.63 4.91
C VAL A 448 -23.84 3.45 6.16
N VAL A 449 -22.88 4.32 6.11
CA VAL A 449 -22.41 5.05 7.30
C VAL A 449 -23.11 6.39 7.47
N GLY A 450 -23.90 6.84 6.53
CA GLY A 450 -24.56 8.17 6.54
C GLY A 450 -23.59 9.27 6.99
N LEU A 451 -23.57 10.41 6.35
CA LEU A 451 -22.60 11.50 6.57
C LEU A 451 -22.64 12.18 7.96
N GLY A 452 -23.08 11.47 9.02
CA GLY A 452 -23.05 11.97 10.40
C GLY A 452 -21.64 11.94 10.98
N SER A 453 -21.30 12.93 11.82
CA SER A 453 -20.01 13.03 12.51
C SER A 453 -19.63 11.78 13.33
N CYS A 454 -20.59 10.90 13.60
CA CYS A 454 -20.43 9.68 14.38
C CYS A 454 -19.78 8.52 13.61
N ASN A 455 -19.81 8.61 12.31
CA ASN A 455 -19.34 7.58 11.39
C ASN A 455 -17.93 7.88 10.88
N LEU A 456 -17.31 8.93 11.41
CA LEU A 456 -15.94 9.29 11.04
C LEU A 456 -14.94 8.68 12.02
N PRO A 457 -13.76 8.28 11.53
CA PRO A 457 -12.62 8.01 12.39
C PRO A 457 -12.31 9.24 13.27
N VAL A 458 -12.05 9.02 14.55
CA VAL A 458 -11.76 10.10 15.50
C VAL A 458 -10.51 9.78 16.30
N ALA A 459 -9.52 10.66 16.26
CA ALA A 459 -8.33 10.57 17.07
C ALA A 459 -8.50 11.36 18.38
N ILE A 460 -8.17 10.74 19.48
CA ILE A 460 -8.35 11.25 20.85
C ILE A 460 -6.99 11.24 21.55
N PRO A 461 -6.37 12.41 21.77
CA PRO A 461 -5.12 12.47 22.50
C PRO A 461 -5.26 11.95 23.94
N VAL A 462 -4.33 11.13 24.38
CA VAL A 462 -4.21 10.72 25.79
C VAL A 462 -3.47 11.84 26.52
N PRO A 463 -4.03 12.39 27.61
CA PRO A 463 -3.37 13.45 28.38
C PRO A 463 -1.97 13.04 28.84
N GLY A 464 -1.00 13.96 28.76
CA GLY A 464 0.39 13.73 29.14
C GLY A 464 0.58 13.39 30.62
N PRO A 465 1.78 12.90 31.01
CA PRO A 465 2.10 12.58 32.36
C PRO A 465 1.98 13.80 33.27
N GLY A 466 1.31 13.65 34.42
CA GLY A 466 1.11 14.73 35.38
C GLY A 466 0.00 15.74 35.04
N ALA A 467 -0.71 15.59 33.94
CA ALA A 467 -1.95 16.32 33.70
C ALA A 467 -3.00 15.86 34.72
N PHE A 468 -3.46 16.78 35.59
CA PHE A 468 -4.46 16.41 36.63
C PHE A 468 -5.80 16.06 35.96
N PRO A 469 -6.48 14.95 36.29
CA PRO A 469 -6.16 13.97 37.37
C PRO A 469 -5.40 12.71 36.91
N PHE A 470 -4.64 12.75 35.85
CA PHE A 470 -4.04 11.57 35.24
C PHE A 470 -2.71 11.17 35.94
N PRO A 471 -2.49 9.84 36.11
CA PRO A 471 -1.22 9.31 36.61
C PRO A 471 -0.09 9.45 35.59
N THR A 472 1.13 9.16 36.03
CA THR A 472 2.32 9.25 35.17
C THR A 472 2.45 8.09 34.18
N ASP A 473 2.03 6.87 34.57
CA ASP A 473 2.19 5.71 33.72
C ASP A 473 1.17 5.69 32.54
N LEU A 474 1.67 5.38 31.36
CA LEU A 474 0.90 5.37 30.13
C LEU A 474 -0.27 4.37 30.17
N ALA A 475 -0.04 3.16 30.64
CA ALA A 475 -1.05 2.11 30.65
C ALA A 475 -2.30 2.52 31.44
N THR A 476 -2.12 3.10 32.62
CA THR A 476 -3.23 3.60 33.45
C THR A 476 -3.92 4.79 32.78
N ARG A 477 -3.19 5.71 32.15
CA ARG A 477 -3.79 6.84 31.43
C ARG A 477 -4.67 6.37 30.27
N VAL A 478 -4.17 5.43 29.47
CA VAL A 478 -4.92 4.82 28.37
C VAL A 478 -6.20 4.15 28.87
N GLN A 479 -6.13 3.36 29.96
CA GLN A 479 -7.29 2.71 30.55
C GLN A 479 -8.34 3.72 31.06
N ILE A 480 -7.90 4.83 31.65
CA ILE A 480 -8.81 5.90 32.09
C ILE A 480 -9.54 6.51 30.89
N VAL A 481 -8.81 6.87 29.82
CA VAL A 481 -9.43 7.47 28.63
C VAL A 481 -10.38 6.49 27.96
N LEU A 482 -9.98 5.23 27.77
CA LEU A 482 -10.87 4.19 27.24
C LEU A 482 -12.13 4.02 28.08
N GLY A 483 -11.98 3.99 29.42
CA GLY A 483 -13.13 3.93 30.34
C GLY A 483 -14.07 5.15 30.21
N GLN A 484 -13.52 6.35 30.00
CA GLN A 484 -14.33 7.55 29.72
C GLN A 484 -15.09 7.48 28.38
N LEU A 485 -14.53 6.76 27.42
CA LEU A 485 -15.16 6.48 26.12
C LEU A 485 -16.13 5.28 26.19
N GLY A 486 -16.28 4.66 27.37
CA GLY A 486 -17.11 3.48 27.55
C GLY A 486 -16.49 2.19 27.01
N ALA A 487 -15.20 2.22 26.66
CA ALA A 487 -14.45 1.08 26.14
C ALA A 487 -13.68 0.37 27.26
N THR A 488 -13.42 -0.94 27.06
CA THR A 488 -12.57 -1.75 27.94
C THR A 488 -11.59 -2.51 27.07
N ALA A 489 -10.31 -2.16 27.14
CA ALA A 489 -9.31 -2.84 26.36
C ALA A 489 -8.96 -4.21 26.95
N SER A 490 -8.78 -5.20 26.10
CA SER A 490 -8.18 -6.47 26.50
C SER A 490 -6.70 -6.25 26.83
N PRO A 491 -6.20 -6.77 27.95
CA PRO A 491 -4.80 -6.65 28.28
C PRO A 491 -3.94 -7.47 27.30
N ALA A 492 -2.74 -6.99 27.03
CA ALA A 492 -1.72 -7.74 26.32
C ALA A 492 -0.48 -7.90 27.18
N THR A 493 0.13 -9.07 27.09
CA THR A 493 1.38 -9.40 27.77
C THR A 493 2.57 -9.29 26.82
N PRO A 494 3.81 -9.21 27.34
CA PRO A 494 4.99 -9.32 26.49
C PRO A 494 5.05 -10.62 25.67
N GLN A 495 4.42 -11.70 26.15
CA GLN A 495 4.34 -12.95 25.39
C GLN A 495 3.40 -12.82 24.19
N ASP A 496 2.21 -12.19 24.35
CA ASP A 496 1.30 -11.94 23.23
C ASP A 496 1.97 -11.13 22.13
N ARG A 497 2.83 -10.15 22.51
CA ARG A 497 3.64 -9.37 21.57
C ARG A 497 4.65 -10.24 20.82
N ALA A 498 5.37 -11.08 21.56
CA ALA A 498 6.36 -11.99 20.98
C ALA A 498 5.71 -12.99 20.02
N ASP A 499 4.55 -13.54 20.38
CA ASP A 499 3.82 -14.50 19.56
C ASP A 499 3.34 -13.85 18.25
N THR A 500 2.82 -12.62 18.30
CA THR A 500 2.43 -11.87 17.10
C THR A 500 3.62 -11.64 16.16
N ILE A 501 4.78 -11.22 16.68
CA ILE A 501 5.99 -11.03 15.89
C ILE A 501 6.46 -12.36 15.30
N GLN A 502 6.42 -13.45 16.06
CA GLN A 502 6.80 -14.76 15.56
C GLN A 502 5.95 -15.21 14.38
N VAL A 503 4.63 -15.03 14.44
CA VAL A 503 3.73 -15.36 13.32
C VAL A 503 4.07 -14.54 12.07
N ARG A 504 4.32 -13.24 12.21
CA ARG A 504 4.74 -12.38 11.08
C ARG A 504 6.06 -12.84 10.48
N GLN A 505 7.06 -13.13 11.30
CA GLN A 505 8.35 -13.64 10.83
C GLN A 505 8.23 -14.99 10.13
N ASP A 506 7.40 -15.88 10.63
CA ASP A 506 7.16 -17.18 10.01
C ASP A 506 6.47 -17.03 8.66
N PHE A 507 5.45 -16.18 8.58
CA PHE A 507 4.79 -15.82 7.34
C PHE A 507 5.77 -15.25 6.30
N VAL A 508 6.64 -14.30 6.70
CA VAL A 508 7.66 -13.73 5.83
C VAL A 508 8.63 -14.82 5.32
N ARG A 509 9.09 -15.70 6.19
CA ARG A 509 9.98 -16.82 5.80
C ARG A 509 9.31 -17.74 4.80
N GLU A 510 8.05 -18.07 4.99
CA GLU A 510 7.32 -18.95 4.08
C GLU A 510 7.00 -18.28 2.74
N LYS A 511 6.63 -17.00 2.78
CA LYS A 511 6.11 -16.27 1.62
C LYS A 511 7.21 -15.68 0.74
N TYR A 512 8.31 -15.19 1.32
CA TYR A 512 9.31 -14.40 0.60
C TYR A 512 10.64 -15.12 0.34
N ILE A 513 10.91 -16.28 0.95
CA ILE A 513 12.16 -17.05 0.73
C ILE A 513 12.15 -17.83 -0.59
N PHE A 514 11.02 -18.09 -1.19
CA PHE A 514 10.92 -18.89 -2.43
C PHE A 514 10.80 -18.05 -3.71
N TRP A 515 11.19 -16.82 -3.68
CA TRP A 515 11.14 -15.91 -4.83
C TRP A 515 12.56 -15.52 -5.34
#